data_c20915dee38bea45030252c7fccb3c2d
#
_entry.id   c20915dee38bea45030252c7fccb3c2d
#
_cell.length_a   1.000
_cell.length_b   1.000
_cell.length_c   1.000
_cell.angle_alpha   90.00
_cell.angle_beta   90.00
_cell.angle_gamma   90.00
#
_symmetry.space_group_name_H-M   'P 1'
#
loop_
_entity.id
_entity.type
_entity.pdbx_description
1 polymer ?
#
loop_
_entity_poly.entity_id
_entity_poly.type
_entity_poly.pdbx_seq_one_letter_code
_entity_poly.pdbx_strand_id
1 'polypeptide(L)'
;MKEFELKYGCNPNQKPARIYMEGGAELPVQILCGRPGYINFLDAFNSWQLVRELRAATGLPCAASFKHVSPTSAALGLPLPEKLKRACFVADLEGLDDSPLACAYARARGTDRMSSFGDWIALSDVCDVTTAKLIKREVSDGIIAPGYEAEALEILRAKRKGSYNIVQVDPDYEPAALERKQVFGVTFEQGHNSCRIDGTLLEKLVTKNTDLPESARRDLLVALITLKYTQSNSVCYAVDGQAIGVGAGQQSRIHCTRLAGGKADTWHLRQCDKVLNLPFLPQLGRAERDNVIDGYINKNEEDVCAEGIWQKYFQTRPEPLTAEEAAAYLAGIDGVALGSDAFFPFSDNIERAHRSGVRYIAQPGGSIRDDAVIDCCDKYGMVMAFTGLRLFHH
;
A
#
# COMPACT_ATOMS: atom_id res chain seq x y z
N MET A 1 -11.27 -27.94 -2.70
CA MET A 1 -12.58 -27.33 -3.09
C MET A 1 -12.48 -26.87 -4.54
N LYS A 2 -13.36 -27.37 -5.44
CA LYS A 2 -13.29 -27.09 -6.89
C LYS A 2 -13.95 -25.77 -7.30
N GLU A 3 -14.94 -25.35 -6.56
CA GLU A 3 -15.63 -24.07 -6.77
C GLU A 3 -16.16 -23.53 -5.43
N PHE A 4 -16.41 -22.22 -5.40
CA PHE A 4 -17.03 -21.57 -4.26
C PHE A 4 -18.12 -20.60 -4.76
N GLU A 5 -19.36 -20.86 -4.32
CA GLU A 5 -20.50 -20.02 -4.66
C GLU A 5 -20.47 -18.73 -3.86
N LEU A 6 -20.65 -17.62 -4.54
CA LEU A 6 -20.66 -16.28 -3.99
C LEU A 6 -22.10 -15.75 -3.83
N LYS A 7 -22.31 -14.90 -2.85
CA LYS A 7 -23.63 -14.28 -2.63
C LYS A 7 -24.09 -13.44 -3.83
N TYR A 8 -23.15 -12.77 -4.49
CA TYR A 8 -23.29 -12.00 -5.74
C TYR A 8 -21.90 -11.65 -6.28
N GLY A 9 -21.83 -11.11 -7.50
CA GLY A 9 -20.60 -10.65 -8.13
C GLY A 9 -20.10 -9.31 -7.54
N CYS A 10 -19.67 -8.37 -8.38
CA CYS A 10 -19.27 -7.04 -7.89
C CYS A 10 -20.43 -6.29 -7.24
N ASN A 11 -21.64 -6.49 -7.73
CA ASN A 11 -22.86 -5.81 -7.24
C ASN A 11 -23.95 -6.83 -6.87
N PRO A 12 -24.87 -6.48 -5.95
CA PRO A 12 -25.93 -7.39 -5.47
C PRO A 12 -26.88 -7.93 -6.55
N ASN A 13 -27.03 -7.22 -7.68
CA ASN A 13 -27.82 -7.64 -8.82
C ASN A 13 -27.10 -8.62 -9.77
N GLN A 14 -25.79 -8.78 -9.63
CA GLN A 14 -24.96 -9.67 -10.48
C GLN A 14 -24.98 -11.11 -9.91
N LYS A 15 -26.02 -11.85 -10.26
CA LYS A 15 -26.23 -13.24 -9.84
C LYS A 15 -26.56 -14.11 -11.08
N PRO A 16 -26.16 -15.39 -11.09
CA PRO A 16 -25.34 -16.08 -10.08
C PRO A 16 -23.88 -15.62 -10.10
N ALA A 17 -23.12 -15.93 -9.02
CA ALA A 17 -21.70 -15.64 -8.93
C ALA A 17 -20.95 -16.78 -8.24
N ARG A 18 -19.76 -17.10 -8.74
CA ARG A 18 -18.87 -18.14 -8.17
C ARG A 18 -17.41 -17.87 -8.56
N ILE A 19 -16.49 -18.49 -7.83
CA ILE A 19 -15.10 -18.65 -8.25
C ILE A 19 -14.81 -20.14 -8.49
N TYR A 20 -14.01 -20.44 -9.50
CA TYR A 20 -13.62 -21.82 -9.85
C TYR A 20 -12.36 -21.78 -10.72
N MET A 21 -11.68 -22.92 -10.84
CA MET A 21 -10.54 -23.08 -11.74
C MET A 21 -11.00 -23.60 -13.09
N GLU A 22 -10.51 -23.02 -14.19
CA GLU A 22 -10.69 -23.62 -15.53
C GLU A 22 -10.15 -25.05 -15.53
N GLY A 23 -10.87 -25.95 -16.21
CA GLY A 23 -10.51 -27.36 -16.23
C GLY A 23 -10.91 -28.15 -14.98
N GLY A 24 -11.56 -27.56 -13.99
CA GLY A 24 -12.12 -28.23 -12.81
C GLY A 24 -11.09 -28.67 -11.78
N ALA A 25 -9.89 -28.08 -11.78
CA ALA A 25 -8.91 -28.22 -10.70
C ALA A 25 -9.44 -27.66 -9.38
N GLU A 26 -8.77 -27.97 -8.27
CA GLU A 26 -9.09 -27.37 -6.98
C GLU A 26 -8.61 -25.92 -6.93
N LEU A 27 -9.34 -25.10 -6.18
CA LEU A 27 -8.93 -23.71 -5.87
C LEU A 27 -7.63 -23.74 -5.05
N PRO A 28 -6.68 -22.84 -5.33
CA PRO A 28 -5.41 -22.76 -4.59
C PRO A 28 -5.56 -22.13 -3.22
N VAL A 29 -6.75 -22.17 -2.64
CA VAL A 29 -7.06 -21.58 -1.35
C VAL A 29 -8.02 -22.43 -0.53
N GLN A 30 -7.93 -22.29 0.81
CA GLN A 30 -8.89 -22.82 1.77
C GLN A 30 -9.49 -21.64 2.56
N ILE A 31 -10.81 -21.65 2.73
CA ILE A 31 -11.52 -20.68 3.58
C ILE A 31 -11.58 -21.25 4.97
N LEU A 32 -10.83 -20.71 5.91
CA LEU A 32 -10.76 -21.19 7.28
C LEU A 32 -11.84 -20.58 8.18
N CYS A 33 -12.36 -19.39 7.80
CA CYS A 33 -13.44 -18.71 8.49
C CYS A 33 -14.10 -17.66 7.58
N GLY A 34 -15.34 -17.33 7.84
CA GLY A 34 -16.10 -16.32 7.10
C GLY A 34 -16.63 -16.80 5.76
N ARG A 35 -17.11 -15.85 4.97
CA ARG A 35 -17.59 -16.07 3.60
C ARG A 35 -17.19 -14.91 2.70
N PRO A 36 -15.96 -14.90 2.17
CA PRO A 36 -15.47 -13.81 1.33
C PRO A 36 -16.37 -13.60 0.10
N GLY A 37 -16.58 -12.34 -0.27
CA GLY A 37 -17.30 -11.97 -1.49
C GLY A 37 -16.39 -11.86 -2.72
N TYR A 38 -16.98 -11.51 -3.84
CA TYR A 38 -16.30 -11.39 -5.14
C TYR A 38 -15.10 -10.43 -5.08
N ILE A 39 -15.30 -9.20 -4.57
CA ILE A 39 -14.24 -8.20 -4.46
C ILE A 39 -13.19 -8.63 -3.43
N ASN A 40 -13.58 -9.29 -2.35
CA ASN A 40 -12.64 -9.82 -1.37
C ASN A 40 -11.65 -10.82 -1.98
N PHE A 41 -12.11 -11.69 -2.90
CA PHE A 41 -11.22 -12.62 -3.60
C PHE A 41 -10.32 -11.91 -4.62
N LEU A 42 -10.80 -10.86 -5.29
CA LEU A 42 -9.94 -10.04 -6.16
C LEU A 42 -8.82 -9.37 -5.33
N ASP A 43 -9.17 -8.79 -4.18
CA ASP A 43 -8.19 -8.22 -3.26
C ASP A 43 -7.22 -9.30 -2.74
N ALA A 44 -7.74 -10.47 -2.33
CA ALA A 44 -6.95 -11.58 -1.81
C ALA A 44 -5.88 -12.05 -2.81
N PHE A 45 -6.29 -12.35 -4.05
CA PHE A 45 -5.37 -12.91 -5.04
C PHE A 45 -4.35 -11.89 -5.56
N ASN A 46 -4.75 -10.63 -5.75
CA ASN A 46 -3.82 -9.59 -6.16
C ASN A 46 -2.82 -9.26 -5.03
N SER A 47 -3.30 -9.11 -3.80
CA SER A 47 -2.43 -8.81 -2.66
C SER A 47 -1.47 -9.95 -2.32
N TRP A 48 -1.91 -11.21 -2.47
CA TRP A 48 -1.04 -12.39 -2.30
C TRP A 48 0.12 -12.38 -3.29
N GLN A 49 -0.17 -12.18 -4.58
CA GLN A 49 0.87 -12.10 -5.60
C GLN A 49 1.89 -11.00 -5.28
N LEU A 50 1.42 -9.81 -4.83
CA LEU A 50 2.28 -8.71 -4.43
C LEU A 50 3.23 -9.11 -3.30
N VAL A 51 2.71 -9.63 -2.18
CA VAL A 51 3.56 -9.96 -1.02
C VAL A 51 4.49 -11.14 -1.30
N ARG A 52 4.05 -12.12 -2.10
CA ARG A 52 4.89 -13.23 -2.55
C ARG A 52 6.08 -12.73 -3.38
N GLU A 53 5.85 -11.84 -4.34
CA GLU A 53 6.90 -11.27 -5.18
C GLU A 53 7.84 -10.38 -4.37
N LEU A 54 7.29 -9.55 -3.48
CA LEU A 54 8.08 -8.67 -2.61
C LEU A 54 8.96 -9.47 -1.64
N ARG A 55 8.44 -10.57 -1.09
CA ARG A 55 9.19 -11.52 -0.25
C ARG A 55 10.35 -12.15 -1.01
N ALA A 56 10.11 -12.58 -2.25
CA ALA A 56 11.11 -13.18 -3.11
C ALA A 56 12.21 -12.18 -3.52
N ALA A 57 11.84 -10.94 -3.82
CA ALA A 57 12.78 -9.90 -4.23
C ALA A 57 13.66 -9.38 -3.11
N THR A 58 13.18 -9.36 -1.86
CA THR A 58 13.88 -8.72 -0.73
C THR A 58 14.40 -9.70 0.32
N GLY A 59 13.89 -10.93 0.35
CA GLY A 59 14.22 -11.91 1.40
C GLY A 59 13.63 -11.59 2.78
N LEU A 60 12.81 -10.54 2.90
CA LEU A 60 12.23 -10.09 4.17
C LEU A 60 10.73 -10.40 4.25
N PRO A 61 10.18 -10.76 5.44
CA PRO A 61 8.74 -10.81 5.63
C PRO A 61 8.09 -9.49 5.22
N CYS A 62 6.92 -9.56 4.61
CA CYS A 62 6.21 -8.38 4.14
C CYS A 62 4.69 -8.54 4.24
N ALA A 63 4.00 -7.42 4.20
CA ALA A 63 2.56 -7.35 4.24
C ALA A 63 2.04 -6.28 3.27
N ALA A 64 0.80 -6.45 2.84
CA ALA A 64 0.08 -5.45 2.07
C ALA A 64 -1.32 -5.21 2.66
N SER A 65 -1.80 -3.98 2.50
CA SER A 65 -3.16 -3.55 2.76
C SER A 65 -3.81 -3.21 1.42
N PHE A 66 -4.91 -3.88 1.09
CA PHE A 66 -5.60 -3.75 -0.20
C PHE A 66 -7.01 -3.26 -0.02
N LYS A 67 -7.48 -2.47 -0.97
CA LYS A 67 -8.88 -2.05 -1.07
C LYS A 67 -9.24 -1.70 -2.49
N HIS A 68 -10.40 -2.18 -2.96
CA HIS A 68 -10.87 -1.96 -4.32
C HIS A 68 -9.84 -2.35 -5.39
N VAL A 69 -9.25 -3.54 -5.21
CA VAL A 69 -8.31 -4.18 -6.15
C VAL A 69 -7.03 -3.35 -6.38
N SER A 70 -6.63 -2.58 -5.39
CA SER A 70 -5.36 -1.84 -5.40
C SER A 70 -4.75 -1.78 -4.00
N PRO A 71 -3.41 -1.77 -3.87
CA PRO A 71 -2.77 -1.59 -2.59
C PRO A 71 -2.99 -0.16 -2.08
N THR A 72 -3.38 -0.04 -0.81
CA THR A 72 -3.22 1.23 -0.09
C THR A 72 -1.76 1.41 0.30
N SER A 73 -1.08 0.28 0.56
CA SER A 73 0.37 0.18 0.79
C SER A 73 0.83 -1.27 0.77
N ALA A 74 2.15 -1.42 0.65
CA ALA A 74 2.91 -2.64 0.94
C ALA A 74 4.19 -2.26 1.71
N ALA A 75 4.65 -3.12 2.61
CA ALA A 75 5.82 -2.83 3.41
C ALA A 75 6.59 -4.09 3.82
N LEU A 76 7.88 -3.91 4.04
CA LEU A 76 8.81 -4.91 4.58
C LEU A 76 8.78 -4.92 6.11
N GLY A 77 9.13 -6.05 6.69
CA GLY A 77 9.23 -6.26 8.13
C GLY A 77 10.46 -5.61 8.77
N LEU A 78 10.62 -4.32 8.59
CA LEU A 78 11.67 -3.53 9.22
C LEU A 78 11.16 -2.92 10.54
N PRO A 79 12.02 -2.77 11.58
CA PRO A 79 11.65 -2.13 12.83
C PRO A 79 11.03 -0.74 12.62
N LEU A 80 10.05 -0.37 13.43
CA LEU A 80 9.44 0.96 13.37
C LEU A 80 10.15 1.91 14.34
N PRO A 81 10.59 3.11 13.87
CA PRO A 81 10.97 4.19 14.79
C PRO A 81 9.82 4.60 15.71
N GLU A 82 10.13 5.13 16.90
CA GLU A 82 9.10 5.48 17.91
C GLU A 82 8.00 6.41 17.39
N LYS A 83 8.36 7.42 16.60
CA LYS A 83 7.36 8.33 15.98
C LYS A 83 6.41 7.56 15.05
N LEU A 84 6.93 6.61 14.29
CA LEU A 84 6.13 5.78 13.39
C LEU A 84 5.24 4.79 14.18
N LYS A 85 5.74 4.18 15.26
CA LYS A 85 4.91 3.35 16.16
C LYS A 85 3.71 4.12 16.68
N ARG A 86 3.92 5.37 17.10
CA ARG A 86 2.85 6.26 17.59
C ARG A 86 1.87 6.63 16.47
N ALA A 87 2.38 7.00 15.29
CA ALA A 87 1.55 7.36 14.13
C ALA A 87 0.70 6.18 13.63
N CYS A 88 1.21 4.94 13.76
CA CYS A 88 0.50 3.71 13.42
C CYS A 88 -0.38 3.17 14.56
N PHE A 89 -0.41 3.81 15.73
CA PHE A 89 -1.13 3.34 16.92
C PHE A 89 -0.72 1.94 17.40
N VAL A 90 0.57 1.64 17.35
CA VAL A 90 1.14 0.33 17.72
C VAL A 90 2.22 0.41 18.81
N ALA A 91 2.48 1.60 19.37
CA ALA A 91 3.49 1.78 20.42
C ALA A 91 3.21 0.97 21.69
N ASP A 92 1.96 0.57 21.91
CA ASP A 92 1.50 -0.26 23.03
C ASP A 92 1.38 -1.75 22.70
N LEU A 93 1.83 -2.18 21.50
CA LEU A 93 1.73 -3.59 21.08
C LEU A 93 2.96 -4.36 21.57
N GLU A 94 2.74 -5.21 22.57
CA GLU A 94 3.79 -6.11 23.06
C GLU A 94 4.27 -7.08 21.97
N GLY A 95 5.59 -7.28 21.88
CA GLY A 95 6.22 -8.19 20.93
C GLY A 95 6.30 -7.65 19.50
N LEU A 96 5.94 -6.38 19.25
CA LEU A 96 6.01 -5.80 17.91
C LEU A 96 7.44 -5.87 17.33
N ASP A 97 8.45 -5.49 18.12
CA ASP A 97 9.84 -5.44 17.65
C ASP A 97 10.43 -6.84 17.43
N ASP A 98 9.83 -7.88 18.00
CA ASP A 98 10.23 -9.28 17.85
C ASP A 98 9.50 -9.98 16.68
N SER A 99 8.50 -9.34 16.06
CA SER A 99 7.74 -9.86 14.92
C SER A 99 7.94 -9.00 13.68
N PRO A 100 8.85 -9.36 12.76
CA PRO A 100 9.00 -8.65 11.50
C PRO A 100 7.70 -8.61 10.69
N LEU A 101 6.87 -9.64 10.75
CA LEU A 101 5.60 -9.68 10.05
C LEU A 101 4.59 -8.67 10.62
N ALA A 102 4.52 -8.52 11.95
CA ALA A 102 3.71 -7.49 12.60
C ALA A 102 4.22 -6.08 12.26
N CYS A 103 5.55 -5.89 12.21
CA CYS A 103 6.16 -4.63 11.74
C CYS A 103 5.75 -4.32 10.30
N ALA A 104 5.78 -5.31 9.39
CA ALA A 104 5.36 -5.14 8.00
C ALA A 104 3.90 -4.69 7.90
N TYR A 105 2.99 -5.36 8.62
CA TYR A 105 1.58 -4.99 8.58
C TYR A 105 1.31 -3.64 9.28
N ALA A 106 1.98 -3.34 10.39
CA ALA A 106 1.87 -2.04 11.04
C ALA A 106 2.25 -0.89 10.08
N ARG A 107 3.34 -1.06 9.32
CA ARG A 107 3.78 -0.12 8.29
C ARG A 107 2.77 -0.02 7.15
N ALA A 108 2.38 -1.14 6.54
CA ALA A 108 1.45 -1.16 5.41
C ALA A 108 0.08 -0.54 5.79
N ARG A 109 -0.50 -0.96 6.91
CA ARG A 109 -1.76 -0.41 7.44
C ARG A 109 -1.63 1.06 7.82
N GLY A 110 -0.48 1.45 8.36
CA GLY A 110 -0.18 2.79 8.87
C GLY A 110 0.05 3.84 7.79
N THR A 111 0.26 3.45 6.53
CA THR A 111 0.55 4.38 5.43
C THR A 111 -0.63 5.30 5.13
N ASP A 112 -1.75 4.72 4.80
CA ASP A 112 -2.98 5.44 4.47
C ASP A 112 -4.11 4.84 5.30
N ARG A 113 -4.20 5.28 6.54
CA ARG A 113 -5.15 4.73 7.52
C ARG A 113 -6.60 5.01 7.15
N MET A 114 -6.86 6.07 6.38
CA MET A 114 -8.18 6.39 5.84
C MET A 114 -8.63 5.34 4.81
N SER A 115 -7.79 5.08 3.80
CA SER A 115 -8.09 4.09 2.76
C SER A 115 -8.06 2.66 3.28
N SER A 116 -7.23 2.36 4.29
CA SER A 116 -7.09 1.03 4.86
C SER A 116 -8.23 0.65 5.83
N PHE A 117 -9.16 1.53 6.12
CA PHE A 117 -10.35 1.19 6.91
C PHE A 117 -11.23 0.19 6.15
N GLY A 118 -11.34 -1.05 6.66
CA GLY A 118 -12.02 -2.14 5.96
C GLY A 118 -11.16 -2.75 4.84
N ASP A 119 -9.83 -2.79 5.01
CA ASP A 119 -8.89 -3.38 4.05
C ASP A 119 -8.99 -4.90 3.96
N TRP A 120 -8.36 -5.45 2.93
CA TRP A 120 -7.96 -6.84 2.82
C TRP A 120 -6.46 -6.94 3.08
N ILE A 121 -6.07 -7.86 3.96
CA ILE A 121 -4.70 -8.04 4.42
C ILE A 121 -4.06 -9.20 3.68
N ALA A 122 -2.83 -9.02 3.17
CA ALA A 122 -1.99 -10.12 2.72
C ALA A 122 -0.69 -10.16 3.52
N LEU A 123 -0.29 -11.35 3.91
CA LEU A 123 0.96 -11.63 4.61
C LEU A 123 1.80 -12.61 3.79
N SER A 124 3.10 -12.36 3.66
CA SER A 124 4.00 -13.21 2.89
C SER A 124 4.36 -14.52 3.59
N ASP A 125 4.27 -14.53 4.90
CA ASP A 125 4.70 -15.63 5.78
C ASP A 125 3.54 -16.07 6.69
N VAL A 126 3.74 -17.15 7.45
CA VAL A 126 2.75 -17.67 8.42
C VAL A 126 2.41 -16.58 9.44
N CYS A 127 1.13 -16.31 9.61
CA CYS A 127 0.65 -15.30 10.55
C CYS A 127 0.96 -15.71 11.99
N ASP A 128 1.79 -14.95 12.67
CA ASP A 128 2.14 -15.14 14.07
C ASP A 128 1.13 -14.48 15.02
N VAL A 129 1.27 -14.78 16.32
CA VAL A 129 0.36 -14.28 17.36
C VAL A 129 0.38 -12.75 17.48
N THR A 130 1.54 -12.12 17.37
CA THR A 130 1.68 -10.65 17.47
C THR A 130 0.98 -9.95 16.30
N THR A 131 1.15 -10.47 15.09
CA THR A 131 0.44 -9.98 13.89
C THR A 131 -1.07 -10.15 14.05
N ALA A 132 -1.54 -11.31 14.55
CA ALA A 132 -2.97 -11.53 14.80
C ALA A 132 -3.54 -10.57 15.86
N LYS A 133 -2.80 -10.27 16.92
CA LYS A 133 -3.18 -9.27 17.94
C LYS A 133 -3.31 -7.86 17.35
N LEU A 134 -2.40 -7.49 16.43
CA LEU A 134 -2.50 -6.22 15.70
C LEU A 134 -3.75 -6.18 14.82
N ILE A 135 -3.97 -7.23 14.01
CA ILE A 135 -5.13 -7.33 13.12
C ILE A 135 -6.44 -7.29 13.91
N LYS A 136 -6.49 -7.92 15.09
CA LYS A 136 -7.68 -7.94 15.96
C LYS A 136 -8.19 -6.53 16.30
N ARG A 137 -7.27 -5.58 16.49
CA ARG A 137 -7.59 -4.20 16.92
C ARG A 137 -7.94 -3.25 15.77
N GLU A 138 -7.75 -3.67 14.50
CA GLU A 138 -8.03 -2.86 13.31
C GLU A 138 -9.33 -3.28 12.63
N VAL A 139 -9.98 -2.36 11.90
CA VAL A 139 -11.15 -2.67 11.07
C VAL A 139 -10.66 -3.14 9.70
N SER A 140 -10.84 -4.44 9.42
CA SER A 140 -10.46 -5.09 8.17
C SER A 140 -11.55 -6.07 7.71
N ASP A 141 -11.60 -6.38 6.41
CA ASP A 141 -12.60 -7.28 5.84
C ASP A 141 -12.14 -8.73 5.83
N GLY A 142 -10.85 -8.97 5.72
CA GLY A 142 -10.30 -10.31 5.71
C GLY A 142 -8.78 -10.34 5.56
N ILE A 143 -8.27 -11.54 5.51
CA ILE A 143 -6.83 -11.82 5.45
C ILE A 143 -6.56 -13.03 4.56
N ILE A 144 -5.44 -12.97 3.82
CA ILE A 144 -4.83 -14.12 3.14
C ILE A 144 -3.37 -14.29 3.59
N ALA A 145 -3.00 -15.52 3.89
CA ALA A 145 -1.64 -15.90 4.28
C ALA A 145 -1.36 -17.36 3.90
N PRO A 146 -0.09 -17.80 3.79
CA PRO A 146 0.25 -19.19 3.52
C PRO A 146 -0.07 -20.13 4.68
N GLY A 147 -0.26 -19.59 5.89
CA GLY A 147 -0.60 -20.35 7.09
C GLY A 147 -0.84 -19.44 8.28
N TYR A 148 -1.22 -20.04 9.39
CA TYR A 148 -1.54 -19.35 10.64
C TYR A 148 -1.05 -20.20 11.81
N GLU A 149 -0.35 -19.60 12.78
CA GLU A 149 -0.12 -20.26 14.06
C GLU A 149 -1.46 -20.57 14.74
N ALA A 150 -1.53 -21.66 15.51
CA ALA A 150 -2.79 -22.10 16.11
C ALA A 150 -3.44 -21.02 16.96
N GLU A 151 -2.69 -20.35 17.84
CA GLU A 151 -3.19 -19.26 18.68
C GLU A 151 -3.57 -18.02 17.83
N ALA A 152 -2.79 -17.68 16.79
CA ALA A 152 -3.09 -16.59 15.87
C ALA A 152 -4.43 -16.82 15.15
N LEU A 153 -4.69 -18.05 14.70
CA LEU A 153 -5.93 -18.44 14.06
C LEU A 153 -7.13 -18.28 15.00
N GLU A 154 -7.00 -18.67 16.26
CA GLU A 154 -8.07 -18.52 17.27
C GLU A 154 -8.37 -17.03 17.55
N ILE A 155 -7.33 -16.19 17.66
CA ILE A 155 -7.49 -14.73 17.82
C ILE A 155 -8.28 -14.14 16.64
N LEU A 156 -7.93 -14.53 15.40
CA LEU A 156 -8.58 -14.03 14.18
C LEU A 156 -10.01 -14.56 14.03
N ARG A 157 -10.26 -15.84 14.36
CA ARG A 157 -11.60 -16.44 14.33
C ARG A 157 -12.58 -15.75 15.27
N ALA A 158 -12.11 -15.27 16.42
CA ALA A 158 -12.95 -14.54 17.37
C ALA A 158 -13.36 -13.14 16.88
N LYS A 159 -12.68 -12.60 15.84
CA LYS A 159 -12.99 -11.29 15.26
C LYS A 159 -14.34 -11.32 14.55
N ARG A 160 -15.07 -10.17 14.54
CA ARG A 160 -16.41 -10.03 13.94
C ARG A 160 -17.41 -11.10 14.40
N LYS A 161 -17.36 -11.46 15.68
CA LYS A 161 -18.25 -12.49 16.28
C LYS A 161 -18.19 -13.83 15.52
N GLY A 162 -17.00 -14.22 15.05
CA GLY A 162 -16.79 -15.48 14.35
C GLY A 162 -17.04 -15.46 12.84
N SER A 163 -17.21 -14.28 12.24
CA SER A 163 -17.46 -14.14 10.78
C SER A 163 -16.35 -13.43 10.02
N TYR A 164 -15.17 -13.27 10.61
CA TYR A 164 -14.03 -12.66 9.93
C TYR A 164 -13.53 -13.56 8.80
N ASN A 165 -13.24 -12.97 7.64
CA ASN A 165 -12.76 -13.75 6.49
C ASN A 165 -11.29 -14.13 6.67
N ILE A 166 -11.01 -15.43 6.75
CA ILE A 166 -9.66 -15.98 6.86
C ILE A 166 -9.45 -16.97 5.73
N VAL A 167 -8.50 -16.66 4.85
CA VAL A 167 -8.15 -17.46 3.69
C VAL A 167 -6.71 -17.93 3.81
N GLN A 168 -6.50 -19.24 3.67
CA GLN A 168 -5.17 -19.83 3.53
C GLN A 168 -4.92 -20.11 2.06
N VAL A 169 -3.76 -19.67 1.55
CA VAL A 169 -3.34 -19.90 0.17
C VAL A 169 -2.29 -21.01 0.11
N ASP A 170 -2.29 -21.77 -0.97
CA ASP A 170 -1.19 -22.67 -1.32
C ASP A 170 -0.02 -21.82 -1.84
N PRO A 171 1.11 -21.70 -1.10
CA PRO A 171 2.23 -20.86 -1.49
C PRO A 171 2.97 -21.37 -2.72
N ASP A 172 2.84 -22.66 -3.04
CA ASP A 172 3.52 -23.31 -4.16
C ASP A 172 2.71 -23.28 -5.46
N TYR A 173 1.46 -22.80 -5.39
CA TYR A 173 0.62 -22.67 -6.59
C TYR A 173 1.19 -21.64 -7.56
N GLU A 174 1.31 -22.04 -8.83
CA GLU A 174 1.67 -21.15 -9.94
C GLU A 174 0.49 -20.98 -10.90
N PRO A 175 0.13 -19.72 -11.25
CA PRO A 175 -0.90 -19.44 -12.24
C PRO A 175 -0.58 -20.05 -13.62
N ALA A 176 -1.61 -20.28 -14.41
CA ALA A 176 -1.44 -20.71 -15.81
C ALA A 176 -0.65 -19.65 -16.61
N ALA A 177 0.06 -20.10 -17.66
CA ALA A 177 0.85 -19.22 -18.53
C ALA A 177 -0.02 -18.22 -19.31
N LEU A 178 -1.29 -18.49 -19.49
CA LEU A 178 -2.26 -17.64 -20.16
C LEU A 178 -3.37 -17.23 -19.19
N GLU A 179 -3.71 -15.95 -19.22
CA GLU A 179 -4.84 -15.39 -18.47
C GLU A 179 -5.89 -14.81 -19.42
N ARG A 180 -7.15 -14.86 -19.02
CA ARG A 180 -8.29 -14.43 -19.83
C ARG A 180 -9.18 -13.46 -19.08
N LYS A 181 -9.69 -12.47 -19.81
CA LYS A 181 -10.67 -11.50 -19.32
C LYS A 181 -11.77 -11.34 -20.36
N GLN A 182 -13.02 -11.28 -19.95
CA GLN A 182 -14.16 -11.06 -20.84
C GLN A 182 -14.72 -9.65 -20.67
N VAL A 183 -14.89 -8.96 -21.80
CA VAL A 183 -15.56 -7.65 -21.87
C VAL A 183 -16.52 -7.66 -23.05
N PHE A 184 -17.76 -7.36 -22.81
CA PHE A 184 -18.81 -7.36 -23.85
C PHE A 184 -18.91 -8.69 -24.63
N GLY A 185 -18.67 -9.82 -23.95
CA GLY A 185 -18.68 -11.15 -24.59
C GLY A 185 -17.41 -11.48 -25.39
N VAL A 186 -16.50 -10.52 -25.58
CA VAL A 186 -15.19 -10.74 -26.22
C VAL A 186 -14.20 -11.20 -25.16
N THR A 187 -13.51 -12.30 -25.43
CA THR A 187 -12.43 -12.81 -24.59
C THR A 187 -11.11 -12.20 -25.02
N PHE A 188 -10.45 -11.55 -24.09
CA PHE A 188 -9.07 -11.10 -24.19
C PHE A 188 -8.19 -12.19 -23.58
N GLU A 189 -7.14 -12.62 -24.29
CA GLU A 189 -6.16 -13.59 -23.81
C GLU A 189 -4.78 -12.99 -23.93
N GLN A 190 -3.98 -13.12 -22.88
CA GLN A 190 -2.59 -12.66 -22.83
C GLN A 190 -1.73 -13.60 -21.99
N GLY A 191 -0.40 -13.49 -22.13
CA GLY A 191 0.52 -14.14 -21.20
C GLY A 191 0.36 -13.58 -19.78
N HIS A 192 0.43 -14.47 -18.78
CA HIS A 192 0.51 -14.05 -17.39
C HIS A 192 1.74 -13.15 -17.17
N ASN A 193 1.58 -12.06 -16.41
CA ASN A 193 2.70 -11.14 -16.15
C ASN A 193 3.71 -11.76 -15.15
N SER A 194 4.54 -12.67 -15.69
CA SER A 194 5.60 -13.37 -14.95
C SER A 194 6.91 -12.58 -14.84
N CYS A 195 6.95 -11.32 -15.33
CA CYS A 195 8.15 -10.50 -15.26
C CYS A 195 8.59 -10.29 -13.81
N ARG A 196 9.82 -10.65 -13.49
CA ARG A 196 10.41 -10.44 -12.17
C ARG A 196 10.93 -9.02 -12.03
N ILE A 197 10.61 -8.39 -10.92
CA ILE A 197 11.14 -7.08 -10.55
C ILE A 197 12.27 -7.31 -9.55
N ASP A 198 13.50 -7.05 -9.99
CA ASP A 198 14.70 -7.19 -9.18
C ASP A 198 15.70 -6.04 -9.46
N GLY A 199 16.85 -6.08 -8.81
CA GLY A 199 17.86 -5.03 -8.90
C GLY A 199 18.42 -4.78 -10.31
N THR A 200 18.30 -5.73 -11.25
CA THR A 200 18.80 -5.57 -12.64
C THR A 200 18.02 -4.51 -13.39
N LEU A 201 16.74 -4.28 -13.05
CA LEU A 201 15.93 -3.21 -13.63
C LEU A 201 16.43 -1.80 -13.25
N LEU A 202 17.29 -1.68 -12.25
CA LEU A 202 17.80 -0.41 -11.73
C LEU A 202 19.24 -0.11 -12.19
N GLU A 203 19.80 -0.90 -13.11
CA GLU A 203 21.20 -0.73 -13.58
C GLU A 203 21.36 0.41 -14.58
N LYS A 204 20.33 0.70 -15.39
CA LYS A 204 20.38 1.76 -16.39
C LYS A 204 20.10 3.13 -15.78
N LEU A 205 21.10 3.72 -15.13
CA LEU A 205 21.01 5.09 -14.59
C LEU A 205 21.23 6.10 -15.72
N VAL A 206 20.34 7.09 -15.83
CA VAL A 206 20.29 8.03 -16.97
C VAL A 206 20.56 9.48 -16.57
N THR A 207 20.69 9.76 -15.29
CA THR A 207 21.00 11.09 -14.71
C THR A 207 22.50 11.25 -14.47
N LYS A 208 22.98 12.50 -14.28
CA LYS A 208 24.39 12.79 -13.94
C LYS A 208 24.78 12.23 -12.59
N ASN A 209 23.87 12.33 -11.60
CA ASN A 209 24.04 11.64 -10.33
C ASN A 209 23.68 10.16 -10.51
N THR A 210 24.60 9.28 -10.16
CA THR A 210 24.44 7.81 -10.25
C THR A 210 24.63 7.13 -8.90
N ASP A 211 24.66 7.89 -7.82
CA ASP A 211 24.78 7.34 -6.45
C ASP A 211 23.42 6.77 -6.01
N LEU A 212 23.24 5.47 -6.20
CA LEU A 212 22.03 4.75 -5.84
C LEU A 212 22.36 3.75 -4.71
N PRO A 213 22.19 4.14 -3.45
CA PRO A 213 22.50 3.28 -2.30
C PRO A 213 21.52 2.10 -2.21
N GLU A 214 21.93 1.04 -1.52
CA GLU A 214 21.15 -0.20 -1.38
C GLU A 214 19.77 0.01 -0.75
N SER A 215 19.66 0.93 0.21
CA SER A 215 18.38 1.32 0.81
C SER A 215 17.42 1.89 -0.23
N ALA A 216 17.90 2.75 -1.12
CA ALA A 216 17.09 3.33 -2.18
C ALA A 216 16.74 2.29 -3.28
N ARG A 217 17.67 1.36 -3.60
CA ARG A 217 17.36 0.22 -4.48
C ARG A 217 16.22 -0.61 -3.93
N ARG A 218 16.29 -0.98 -2.66
CA ARG A 218 15.23 -1.70 -1.94
C ARG A 218 13.90 -0.93 -2.02
N ASP A 219 13.90 0.37 -1.76
CA ASP A 219 12.68 1.19 -1.75
C ASP A 219 12.09 1.35 -3.17
N LEU A 220 12.93 1.43 -4.20
CA LEU A 220 12.48 1.37 -5.60
C LEU A 220 11.85 0.02 -5.96
N LEU A 221 12.40 -1.10 -5.46
CA LEU A 221 11.78 -2.42 -5.64
C LEU A 221 10.41 -2.51 -4.95
N VAL A 222 10.28 -1.98 -3.73
CA VAL A 222 8.98 -1.87 -3.04
C VAL A 222 8.00 -1.08 -3.89
N ALA A 223 8.41 0.06 -4.43
CA ALA A 223 7.55 0.90 -5.27
C ALA A 223 7.12 0.16 -6.55
N LEU A 224 8.05 -0.41 -7.31
CA LEU A 224 7.77 -1.07 -8.58
C LEU A 224 6.90 -2.33 -8.42
N ILE A 225 7.17 -3.18 -7.42
CA ILE A 225 6.36 -4.37 -7.13
C ILE A 225 4.96 -3.94 -6.69
N THR A 226 4.82 -2.91 -5.87
CA THR A 226 3.52 -2.35 -5.50
C THR A 226 2.74 -1.91 -6.75
N LEU A 227 3.40 -1.24 -7.70
CA LEU A 227 2.76 -0.76 -8.93
C LEU A 227 2.33 -1.88 -9.87
N LYS A 228 3.06 -3.00 -9.92
CA LYS A 228 2.69 -4.16 -10.74
C LYS A 228 1.28 -4.68 -10.42
N TYR A 229 0.79 -4.45 -9.21
CA TYR A 229 -0.53 -4.87 -8.72
C TYR A 229 -1.46 -3.69 -8.41
N THR A 230 -1.17 -2.51 -8.96
CA THR A 230 -1.96 -1.29 -8.79
C THR A 230 -2.65 -0.90 -10.09
N GLN A 231 -3.94 -0.60 -10.03
CA GLN A 231 -4.70 -0.15 -11.21
C GLN A 231 -4.06 1.08 -11.85
N SER A 232 -3.80 0.99 -13.16
CA SER A 232 -3.14 2.07 -13.92
C SER A 232 -4.06 3.25 -14.24
N ASN A 233 -3.50 4.46 -14.49
CA ASN A 233 -2.11 4.83 -14.25
C ASN A 233 -1.82 4.81 -12.76
N SER A 234 -0.60 4.43 -12.41
CA SER A 234 -0.18 4.35 -11.02
C SER A 234 1.23 4.90 -10.78
N VAL A 235 1.41 5.49 -9.60
CA VAL A 235 2.66 6.04 -9.09
C VAL A 235 2.77 5.69 -7.61
N CYS A 236 3.95 5.30 -7.15
CA CYS A 236 4.21 4.93 -5.77
C CYS A 236 5.44 5.64 -5.21
N TYR A 237 5.27 6.31 -4.07
CA TYR A 237 6.35 6.84 -3.25
C TYR A 237 6.71 5.81 -2.19
N ALA A 238 8.00 5.58 -1.96
CA ALA A 238 8.48 4.62 -0.98
C ALA A 238 9.69 5.14 -0.20
N VAL A 239 9.80 4.77 1.05
CA VAL A 239 10.96 5.04 1.90
C VAL A 239 11.03 4.00 3.03
N ASP A 240 12.23 3.63 3.41
CA ASP A 240 12.51 2.70 4.51
C ASP A 240 11.70 1.39 4.41
N GLY A 241 11.69 0.80 3.21
CA GLY A 241 11.01 -0.47 2.94
C GLY A 241 9.48 -0.40 2.94
N GLN A 242 8.89 0.76 2.77
CA GLN A 242 7.44 0.99 2.86
C GLN A 242 6.96 1.86 1.72
N ALA A 243 5.90 1.45 1.03
CA ALA A 243 5.13 2.32 0.14
C ALA A 243 4.37 3.34 0.99
N ILE A 244 4.70 4.62 0.86
CA ILE A 244 4.17 5.70 1.70
C ILE A 244 3.08 6.54 1.02
N GLY A 245 2.91 6.37 -0.28
CA GLY A 245 1.83 7.02 -1.03
C GLY A 245 1.62 6.32 -2.36
N VAL A 246 0.43 5.78 -2.57
CA VAL A 246 0.04 5.10 -3.81
C VAL A 246 -1.09 5.87 -4.49
N GLY A 247 -0.85 6.31 -5.73
CA GLY A 247 -1.86 6.84 -6.61
C GLY A 247 -2.27 5.77 -7.62
N ALA A 248 -3.56 5.48 -7.73
CA ALA A 248 -4.09 4.41 -8.55
C ALA A 248 -5.23 4.90 -9.44
N GLY A 249 -5.39 4.28 -10.63
CA GLY A 249 -6.56 4.43 -11.49
C GLY A 249 -6.74 5.83 -12.08
N GLN A 250 -5.68 6.63 -12.19
CA GLN A 250 -5.79 7.99 -12.72
C GLN A 250 -5.57 8.02 -14.23
N GLN A 251 -6.36 8.84 -14.94
CA GLN A 251 -6.28 9.00 -16.40
C GLN A 251 -5.10 9.90 -16.84
N SER A 252 -4.58 10.74 -15.94
CA SER A 252 -3.43 11.61 -16.18
C SER A 252 -2.27 11.27 -15.26
N ARG A 253 -1.04 11.16 -15.81
CA ARG A 253 0.17 10.88 -15.04
C ARG A 253 0.39 11.92 -13.93
N ILE A 254 0.25 13.19 -14.24
CA ILE A 254 0.46 14.25 -13.24
C ILE A 254 -0.58 14.20 -12.11
N HIS A 255 -1.84 13.85 -12.40
CA HIS A 255 -2.85 13.65 -11.35
C HIS A 255 -2.48 12.49 -10.44
N CYS A 256 -1.95 11.42 -11.03
CA CYS A 256 -1.47 10.27 -10.28
C CYS A 256 -0.30 10.63 -9.36
N THR A 257 0.69 11.36 -9.88
CA THR A 257 1.85 11.84 -9.12
C THR A 257 1.45 12.78 -7.99
N ARG A 258 0.46 13.65 -8.22
CA ARG A 258 -0.10 14.55 -7.19
C ARG A 258 -0.82 13.79 -6.09
N LEU A 259 -1.66 12.82 -6.46
CA LEU A 259 -2.43 12.00 -5.52
C LEU A 259 -1.49 11.18 -4.62
N ALA A 260 -0.55 10.45 -5.23
CA ALA A 260 0.44 9.67 -4.50
C ALA A 260 1.31 10.55 -3.58
N GLY A 261 1.78 11.69 -4.11
CA GLY A 261 2.57 12.65 -3.35
C GLY A 261 1.81 13.29 -2.19
N GLY A 262 0.53 13.62 -2.37
CA GLY A 262 -0.32 14.13 -1.28
C GLY A 262 -0.47 13.13 -0.13
N LYS A 263 -0.65 11.83 -0.47
CA LYS A 263 -0.68 10.75 0.53
C LYS A 263 0.66 10.59 1.25
N ALA A 264 1.78 10.65 0.52
CA ALA A 264 3.12 10.60 1.10
C ALA A 264 3.38 11.79 2.05
N ASP A 265 3.00 13.01 1.64
CA ASP A 265 3.10 14.21 2.47
C ASP A 265 2.28 14.06 3.76
N THR A 266 1.05 13.55 3.67
CA THR A 266 0.19 13.26 4.84
C THR A 266 0.83 12.22 5.75
N TRP A 267 1.42 11.14 5.20
CA TRP A 267 2.12 10.13 5.99
C TRP A 267 3.29 10.73 6.78
N HIS A 268 4.08 11.60 6.16
CA HIS A 268 5.16 12.32 6.85
C HIS A 268 4.61 13.25 7.94
N LEU A 269 3.59 14.05 7.64
CA LEU A 269 3.00 15.00 8.59
C LEU A 269 2.34 14.31 9.79
N ARG A 270 1.81 13.09 9.64
CA ARG A 270 1.31 12.30 10.78
C ARG A 270 2.38 12.01 11.84
N GLN A 271 3.67 12.10 11.48
CA GLN A 271 4.81 11.87 12.38
C GLN A 271 5.40 13.15 12.96
N CYS A 272 4.89 14.33 12.62
CA CYS A 272 5.32 15.58 13.25
C CYS A 272 4.80 15.66 14.69
N ASP A 273 5.57 16.30 15.57
CA ASP A 273 5.27 16.34 17.00
C ASP A 273 3.90 16.98 17.30
N LYS A 274 3.49 17.97 16.51
CA LYS A 274 2.20 18.64 16.64
C LYS A 274 1.01 17.70 16.43
N VAL A 275 1.12 16.79 15.46
CA VAL A 275 0.09 15.75 15.18
C VAL A 275 0.17 14.62 16.20
N LEU A 276 1.37 14.13 16.52
CA LEU A 276 1.56 13.05 17.48
C LEU A 276 1.08 13.39 18.90
N ASN A 277 1.06 14.68 19.25
CA ASN A 277 0.68 15.16 20.58
C ASN A 277 -0.73 15.79 20.63
N LEU A 278 -1.57 15.55 19.62
CA LEU A 278 -2.98 15.98 19.66
C LEU A 278 -3.67 15.46 20.92
N PRO A 279 -4.31 16.36 21.73
CA PRO A 279 -4.87 16.02 23.03
C PRO A 279 -6.25 15.36 22.91
N PHE A 280 -6.33 14.20 22.28
CA PHE A 280 -7.58 13.46 22.05
C PHE A 280 -8.33 13.15 23.34
N LEU A 281 -9.65 13.16 23.26
CA LEU A 281 -10.50 12.58 24.29
C LEU A 281 -10.19 11.08 24.46
N PRO A 282 -10.07 10.57 25.69
CA PRO A 282 -9.68 9.16 25.94
C PRO A 282 -10.61 8.14 25.27
N GLN A 283 -11.90 8.43 25.17
CA GLN A 283 -12.94 7.55 24.60
C GLN A 283 -12.91 7.51 23.07
N LEU A 284 -12.17 8.41 22.40
CA LEU A 284 -12.17 8.48 20.95
C LEU A 284 -11.47 7.25 20.36
N GLY A 285 -12.19 6.49 19.53
CA GLY A 285 -11.67 5.30 18.87
C GLY A 285 -10.63 5.60 17.78
N ARG A 286 -9.84 4.58 17.39
CA ARG A 286 -8.78 4.74 16.37
C ARG A 286 -9.29 5.30 15.04
N ALA A 287 -10.41 4.76 14.53
CA ALA A 287 -10.98 5.22 13.27
C ALA A 287 -11.43 6.69 13.32
N GLU A 288 -12.00 7.12 14.43
CA GLU A 288 -12.34 8.53 14.63
C GLU A 288 -11.09 9.42 14.71
N ARG A 289 -10.06 8.98 15.45
CA ARG A 289 -8.79 9.68 15.50
C ARG A 289 -8.15 9.82 14.12
N ASP A 290 -8.23 8.79 13.28
CA ASP A 290 -7.73 8.85 11.90
C ASP A 290 -8.44 9.93 11.09
N ASN A 291 -9.79 10.01 11.17
CA ASN A 291 -10.56 11.05 10.50
C ASN A 291 -10.20 12.45 10.99
N VAL A 292 -10.05 12.61 12.32
CA VAL A 292 -9.69 13.91 12.92
C VAL A 292 -8.27 14.32 12.55
N ILE A 293 -7.31 13.38 12.52
CA ILE A 293 -5.93 13.65 12.08
C ILE A 293 -5.91 14.07 10.61
N ASP A 294 -6.68 13.38 9.75
CA ASP A 294 -6.78 13.75 8.35
C ASP A 294 -7.34 15.17 8.18
N GLY A 295 -8.43 15.50 8.85
CA GLY A 295 -9.00 16.85 8.85
C GLY A 295 -8.06 17.91 9.44
N TYR A 296 -7.28 17.56 10.47
CA TYR A 296 -6.30 18.46 11.06
C TYR A 296 -5.12 18.78 10.11
N ILE A 297 -4.63 17.77 9.38
CA ILE A 297 -3.53 17.94 8.42
C ILE A 297 -4.00 18.59 7.13
N ASN A 298 -5.05 18.05 6.52
CA ASN A 298 -5.48 18.40 5.16
C ASN A 298 -6.49 19.55 5.13
N LYS A 299 -7.08 19.92 6.29
CA LYS A 299 -8.08 21.00 6.40
C LYS A 299 -9.22 20.85 5.39
N ASN A 300 -9.77 19.63 5.36
CA ASN A 300 -10.82 19.25 4.43
C ASN A 300 -12.16 19.96 4.73
N GLU A 301 -13.26 19.22 4.79
CA GLU A 301 -14.62 19.73 4.88
C GLU A 301 -14.97 20.34 6.24
N GLU A 302 -14.38 19.82 7.35
CA GLU A 302 -14.62 20.32 8.71
C GLU A 302 -13.31 20.83 9.33
N ASP A 303 -13.29 22.09 9.79
CA ASP A 303 -12.20 22.58 10.64
C ASP A 303 -12.33 21.98 12.05
N VAL A 304 -11.58 20.91 12.30
CA VAL A 304 -11.57 20.18 13.59
C VAL A 304 -11.06 21.03 14.76
N CYS A 305 -10.45 22.19 14.49
CA CYS A 305 -10.00 23.15 15.49
C CYS A 305 -11.01 24.29 15.75
N ALA A 306 -12.11 24.35 14.98
CA ALA A 306 -13.10 25.41 15.10
C ALA A 306 -13.86 25.34 16.43
N GLU A 307 -14.31 26.51 16.94
CA GLU A 307 -15.15 26.60 18.12
C GLU A 307 -16.47 25.84 17.92
N GLY A 308 -16.87 25.02 18.91
CA GLY A 308 -18.04 24.14 18.83
C GLY A 308 -17.78 22.79 18.13
N ILE A 309 -16.59 22.62 17.51
CA ILE A 309 -16.16 21.40 16.84
C ILE A 309 -15.08 20.69 17.65
N TRP A 310 -14.00 21.39 18.02
CA TRP A 310 -12.86 20.80 18.73
C TRP A 310 -13.26 20.06 20.00
N GLN A 311 -14.29 20.52 20.72
CA GLN A 311 -14.79 19.90 21.96
C GLN A 311 -15.30 18.47 21.77
N LYS A 312 -15.63 18.08 20.52
CA LYS A 312 -16.07 16.72 20.21
C LYS A 312 -14.90 15.73 20.22
N TYR A 313 -13.66 16.22 20.00
CA TYR A 313 -12.53 15.37 19.71
C TYR A 313 -11.36 15.53 20.71
N PHE A 314 -11.23 16.70 21.32
CA PHE A 314 -10.04 17.05 22.10
C PHE A 314 -10.39 17.47 23.54
N GLN A 315 -9.46 17.21 24.44
CA GLN A 315 -9.54 17.66 25.84
C GLN A 315 -9.31 19.18 25.98
N THR A 316 -8.44 19.70 25.13
CA THR A 316 -8.12 21.12 25.01
C THR A 316 -8.03 21.46 23.54
N ARG A 317 -8.37 22.72 23.18
CA ARG A 317 -8.28 23.16 21.79
C ARG A 317 -6.83 23.08 21.30
N PRO A 318 -6.53 22.31 20.25
CA PRO A 318 -5.18 22.27 19.68
C PRO A 318 -4.90 23.52 18.84
N GLU A 319 -3.63 23.91 18.81
CA GLU A 319 -3.17 24.90 17.83
C GLU A 319 -3.24 24.29 16.42
N PRO A 320 -3.83 24.98 15.42
CA PRO A 320 -3.88 24.48 14.05
C PRO A 320 -2.48 24.28 13.46
N LEU A 321 -2.29 23.24 12.65
CA LEU A 321 -1.11 23.10 11.82
C LEU A 321 -1.18 24.13 10.68
N THR A 322 -0.25 25.10 10.64
CA THR A 322 -0.27 26.09 9.57
C THR A 322 0.35 25.54 8.29
N ALA A 323 0.05 26.18 7.15
CA ALA A 323 0.63 25.80 5.86
C ALA A 323 2.16 25.96 5.86
N GLU A 324 2.65 27.00 6.55
CA GLU A 324 4.08 27.29 6.68
C GLU A 324 4.78 26.23 7.54
N GLU A 325 4.17 25.80 8.65
CA GLU A 325 4.72 24.73 9.50
C GLU A 325 4.77 23.39 8.74
N ALA A 326 3.70 23.04 8.03
CA ALA A 326 3.65 21.83 7.20
C ALA A 326 4.71 21.87 6.09
N ALA A 327 4.82 23.00 5.37
CA ALA A 327 5.82 23.18 4.32
C ALA A 327 7.25 23.11 4.88
N ALA A 328 7.52 23.72 6.03
CA ALA A 328 8.83 23.67 6.68
C ALA A 328 9.21 22.26 7.12
N TYR A 329 8.24 21.48 7.64
CA TYR A 329 8.46 20.08 8.01
C TYR A 329 8.78 19.23 6.78
N LEU A 330 7.98 19.35 5.72
CA LEU A 330 8.16 18.59 4.47
C LEU A 330 9.46 18.97 3.73
N ALA A 331 9.90 20.23 3.82
CA ALA A 331 11.17 20.67 3.23
C ALA A 331 12.39 19.97 3.84
N GLY A 332 12.26 19.42 5.05
CA GLY A 332 13.30 18.60 5.70
C GLY A 332 13.31 17.12 5.27
N ILE A 333 12.35 16.66 4.46
CA ILE A 333 12.27 15.29 3.97
C ILE A 333 13.16 15.13 2.76
N ASP A 334 13.96 14.06 2.73
CA ASP A 334 14.84 13.69 1.62
C ASP A 334 14.97 12.17 1.51
N GLY A 335 15.49 11.68 0.38
CA GLY A 335 15.80 10.28 0.19
C GLY A 335 14.60 9.40 -0.17
N VAL A 336 13.44 9.99 -0.49
CA VAL A 336 12.25 9.24 -0.92
C VAL A 336 12.48 8.66 -2.32
N ALA A 337 12.05 7.42 -2.53
CA ALA A 337 12.02 6.73 -3.81
C ALA A 337 10.66 6.90 -4.49
N LEU A 338 10.64 6.98 -5.81
CA LEU A 338 9.44 7.10 -6.64
C LEU A 338 9.47 6.08 -7.77
N GLY A 339 8.46 5.23 -7.86
CA GLY A 339 8.19 4.36 -9.00
C GLY A 339 7.03 4.88 -9.85
N SER A 340 7.08 4.63 -11.16
CA SER A 340 5.99 4.90 -12.10
C SER A 340 5.75 3.69 -12.99
N ASP A 341 4.49 3.30 -13.18
CA ASP A 341 4.11 2.15 -14.03
C ASP A 341 4.30 2.40 -15.53
N ALA A 342 4.48 3.66 -15.94
CA ALA A 342 4.85 4.06 -17.30
C ALA A 342 5.73 5.31 -17.28
N PHE A 343 6.20 5.77 -18.46
CA PHE A 343 7.07 6.92 -18.55
C PHE A 343 6.40 8.22 -18.07
N PHE A 344 7.21 9.16 -17.60
CA PHE A 344 6.76 10.52 -17.32
C PHE A 344 6.72 11.34 -18.62
N PRO A 345 5.56 11.87 -19.02
CA PRO A 345 5.44 12.62 -20.27
C PRO A 345 6.03 14.03 -20.18
N PHE A 346 6.13 14.60 -18.97
CA PHE A 346 6.56 15.97 -18.71
C PHE A 346 7.33 16.07 -17.40
N SER A 347 8.19 17.08 -17.28
CA SER A 347 9.00 17.38 -16.10
C SER A 347 8.20 17.87 -14.89
N ASP A 348 6.94 18.29 -15.06
CA ASP A 348 6.06 18.68 -13.96
C ASP A 348 5.86 17.56 -12.92
N ASN A 349 5.95 16.30 -13.36
CA ASN A 349 5.94 15.14 -12.46
C ASN A 349 7.17 15.14 -11.53
N ILE A 350 8.34 15.50 -12.06
CA ILE A 350 9.59 15.58 -11.29
C ILE A 350 9.54 16.76 -10.31
N GLU A 351 9.04 17.91 -10.78
CA GLU A 351 8.82 19.09 -9.92
C GLU A 351 7.88 18.76 -8.74
N ARG A 352 6.80 17.99 -9.01
CA ARG A 352 5.90 17.53 -7.93
C ARG A 352 6.59 16.55 -6.99
N ALA A 353 7.35 15.61 -7.52
CA ALA A 353 8.06 14.60 -6.74
C ALA A 353 9.10 15.23 -5.82
N HIS A 354 9.84 16.23 -6.32
CA HIS A 354 10.84 16.96 -5.56
C HIS A 354 10.27 17.58 -4.27
N ARG A 355 9.05 18.12 -4.31
CA ARG A 355 8.38 18.72 -3.14
C ARG A 355 8.08 17.73 -2.01
N SER A 356 8.03 16.44 -2.32
CA SER A 356 7.83 15.36 -1.35
C SER A 356 9.14 14.63 -1.00
N GLY A 357 10.29 15.26 -1.19
CA GLY A 357 11.60 14.73 -0.80
C GLY A 357 12.12 13.60 -1.68
N VAL A 358 11.61 13.43 -2.90
CA VAL A 358 12.08 12.39 -3.82
C VAL A 358 13.51 12.67 -4.26
N ARG A 359 14.35 11.66 -4.14
CA ARG A 359 15.75 11.63 -4.58
C ARG A 359 16.00 10.57 -5.64
N TYR A 360 15.26 9.46 -5.60
CA TYR A 360 15.47 8.28 -6.43
C TYR A 360 14.21 7.95 -7.23
N ILE A 361 14.37 7.72 -8.53
CA ILE A 361 13.24 7.51 -9.44
C ILE A 361 13.49 6.26 -10.30
N ALA A 362 12.45 5.46 -10.51
CA ALA A 362 12.43 4.39 -11.49
C ALA A 362 11.19 4.49 -12.37
N GLN A 363 11.39 4.50 -13.68
CA GLN A 363 10.33 4.54 -14.69
C GLN A 363 10.82 3.85 -15.99
N PRO A 364 9.92 3.42 -16.89
CA PRO A 364 10.32 2.70 -18.09
C PRO A 364 11.24 3.48 -19.07
N GLY A 365 11.08 4.78 -19.19
CA GLY A 365 11.62 5.57 -20.29
C GLY A 365 10.81 5.38 -21.58
N GLY A 366 11.27 5.97 -22.68
CA GLY A 366 10.66 5.87 -24.01
C GLY A 366 9.69 6.99 -24.35
N SER A 367 9.67 8.08 -23.58
CA SER A 367 8.99 9.32 -23.96
C SER A 367 9.87 10.12 -24.95
N ILE A 368 9.22 10.81 -25.88
CA ILE A 368 9.92 11.80 -26.75
C ILE A 368 10.46 13.00 -25.95
N ARG A 369 10.10 13.11 -24.67
CA ARG A 369 10.52 14.16 -23.75
C ARG A 369 11.41 13.65 -22.61
N ASP A 370 12.00 12.47 -22.77
CA ASP A 370 12.88 11.89 -21.74
C ASP A 370 14.03 12.83 -21.38
N ASP A 371 14.61 13.53 -22.36
CA ASP A 371 15.68 14.49 -22.12
C ASP A 371 15.26 15.61 -21.14
N ALA A 372 14.07 16.19 -21.33
CA ALA A 372 13.56 17.24 -20.47
C ALA A 372 13.24 16.72 -19.04
N VAL A 373 12.83 15.46 -18.92
CA VAL A 373 12.58 14.81 -17.63
C VAL A 373 13.90 14.54 -16.90
N ILE A 374 14.92 14.05 -17.62
CA ILE A 374 16.29 13.82 -17.11
C ILE A 374 16.92 15.14 -16.67
N ASP A 375 16.86 16.19 -17.50
CA ASP A 375 17.39 17.52 -17.16
C ASP A 375 16.75 18.08 -15.87
N CYS A 376 15.46 17.83 -15.67
CA CYS A 376 14.79 18.23 -14.45
C CYS A 376 15.28 17.44 -13.22
N CYS A 377 15.55 16.14 -13.36
CA CYS A 377 16.16 15.34 -12.31
C CYS A 377 17.58 15.83 -11.99
N ASP A 378 18.38 16.13 -13.01
CA ASP A 378 19.75 16.65 -12.86
C ASP A 378 19.78 18.00 -12.15
N LYS A 379 18.80 18.88 -12.43
CA LYS A 379 18.61 20.17 -11.73
C LYS A 379 18.52 19.99 -10.22
N TYR A 380 17.90 18.93 -9.76
CA TYR A 380 17.71 18.63 -8.33
C TYR A 380 18.68 17.57 -7.78
N GLY A 381 19.66 17.13 -8.58
CA GLY A 381 20.63 16.11 -8.18
C GLY A 381 20.03 14.74 -7.91
N MET A 382 18.86 14.45 -8.48
CA MET A 382 18.19 13.16 -8.34
C MET A 382 18.89 12.07 -9.16
N VAL A 383 18.62 10.82 -8.79
CA VAL A 383 19.04 9.62 -9.54
C VAL A 383 17.81 9.03 -10.23
N MET A 384 17.89 8.76 -11.53
CA MET A 384 16.82 8.10 -12.27
C MET A 384 17.34 6.85 -12.98
N ALA A 385 16.61 5.74 -12.79
CA ALA A 385 16.78 4.50 -13.52
C ALA A 385 15.69 4.33 -14.60
N PHE A 386 16.07 3.91 -15.80
CA PHE A 386 15.15 3.45 -16.84
C PHE A 386 15.02 1.94 -16.76
N THR A 387 13.86 1.46 -16.32
CA THR A 387 13.59 0.03 -16.18
C THR A 387 13.35 -0.68 -17.52
N GLY A 388 12.95 0.05 -18.56
CA GLY A 388 12.51 -0.51 -19.84
C GLY A 388 11.22 -1.34 -19.75
N LEU A 389 10.59 -1.40 -18.56
CA LEU A 389 9.44 -2.25 -18.28
C LEU A 389 8.21 -1.42 -17.91
N ARG A 390 7.16 -1.50 -18.73
CA ARG A 390 5.84 -0.93 -18.40
C ARG A 390 5.07 -1.90 -17.51
N LEU A 391 4.44 -1.38 -16.43
CA LEU A 391 3.76 -2.17 -15.41
C LEU A 391 2.24 -1.93 -15.41
N PHE A 392 1.61 -1.72 -16.55
CA PHE A 392 0.16 -1.52 -16.61
C PHE A 392 -0.61 -2.72 -16.04
N HIS A 393 -1.59 -2.41 -15.21
CA HIS A 393 -2.50 -3.36 -14.59
C HIS A 393 -3.94 -2.86 -14.75
N HIS A 394 -4.79 -3.67 -15.39
CA HIS A 394 -6.19 -3.33 -15.71
C HIS A 394 -7.14 -4.49 -15.41
#